data_55c37113708fc6cdc36f4b712c4a1090
#
_entry.id   55c37113708fc6cdc36f4b712c4a1090
#
_cell.length_a   1.000
_cell.length_b   1.000
_cell.length_c   1.000
_cell.angle_alpha   90.00
_cell.angle_beta   90.00
_cell.angle_gamma   90.00
#
_symmetry.space_group_name_H-M   'P 1'
#
loop_
_entity.id
_entity.type
_entity.pdbx_description
1 polymer ?
#
loop_
_entity_poly.entity_id
_entity_poly.type
_entity_poly.pdbx_seq_one_letter_code
_entity_poly.pdbx_strand_id
1 'polypeptide(L)'
;MEMFDVRHLALSGLAVCFTIGLGALTMAQNSGSGEVKSIQLSQREIIEKLDGKDARATWNVVTIAPGQKDSAHRHTGPVFGYVLEGEYEHAMNDEPIKTYKAGETFYEPSGSVHRVAQNPSGKTQTRLLAVILHARDTKQVTVREKGKE
;
A
#
# COMPACT_ATOMS: atom_id res chain seq x y z
N MET A 1 84.42 -36.48 11.99
CA MET A 1 83.38 -36.72 12.92
C MET A 1 82.09 -36.11 12.30
N GLU A 2 81.40 -36.93 11.72
CA GLU A 2 80.12 -37.04 11.05
C GLU A 2 79.46 -35.80 10.44
N MET A 3 79.38 -35.88 9.11
CA MET A 3 78.53 -35.10 8.21
C MET A 3 77.11 -35.58 8.35
N PHE A 4 76.16 -34.64 8.51
CA PHE A 4 74.74 -34.91 8.28
C PHE A 4 74.28 -34.16 7.05
N ASP A 5 73.92 -34.99 6.10
CA ASP A 5 73.31 -34.65 4.83
C ASP A 5 71.83 -34.19 5.03
N VAL A 6 71.47 -33.00 4.56
CA VAL A 6 70.09 -32.53 4.60
C VAL A 6 69.60 -32.46 3.18
N ARG A 7 68.81 -33.46 2.83
CA ARG A 7 68.10 -33.58 1.55
C ARG A 7 67.03 -32.51 1.42
N HIS A 8 67.04 -31.90 0.29
CA HIS A 8 66.05 -30.94 -0.15
C HIS A 8 64.62 -31.49 -0.10
N LEU A 9 63.73 -30.84 0.66
CA LEU A 9 62.31 -31.06 0.60
C LEU A 9 61.65 -29.90 -0.21
N ALA A 10 61.25 -30.24 -1.43
CA ALA A 10 60.46 -29.31 -2.27
C ALA A 10 59.06 -29.17 -1.71
N LEU A 11 58.74 -28.01 -1.18
CA LEU A 11 57.33 -27.65 -0.87
C LEU A 11 56.62 -27.11 -2.12
N SER A 12 55.74 -27.92 -2.66
CA SER A 12 54.78 -27.50 -3.71
C SER A 12 53.77 -26.58 -3.08
N GLY A 13 53.89 -25.28 -3.35
CA GLY A 13 52.88 -24.28 -2.95
C GLY A 13 51.62 -24.40 -3.79
N LEU A 14 50.55 -24.85 -3.18
CA LEU A 14 49.21 -24.83 -3.76
C LEU A 14 48.63 -23.41 -3.62
N ALA A 15 48.62 -22.64 -4.73
CA ALA A 15 47.99 -21.35 -4.78
C ALA A 15 46.48 -21.54 -4.81
N VAL A 16 45.81 -21.30 -3.70
CA VAL A 16 44.35 -21.22 -3.62
C VAL A 16 43.93 -19.83 -4.09
N CYS A 17 43.47 -19.72 -5.34
CA CYS A 17 42.80 -18.54 -5.83
C CYS A 17 41.42 -18.40 -5.14
N PHE A 18 41.33 -17.50 -4.18
CA PHE A 18 40.04 -17.03 -3.65
C PHE A 18 39.44 -16.08 -4.67
N THR A 19 38.52 -16.57 -5.51
CA THR A 19 37.65 -15.72 -6.30
C THR A 19 36.56 -15.16 -5.37
N ILE A 20 36.72 -13.90 -4.95
CA ILE A 20 35.64 -13.15 -4.28
C ILE A 20 34.60 -12.88 -5.35
N GLY A 21 33.59 -13.73 -5.39
CA GLY A 21 32.38 -13.49 -6.18
C GLY A 21 31.66 -12.28 -5.59
N LEU A 22 31.76 -11.14 -6.29
CA LEU A 22 30.93 -9.97 -6.01
C LEU A 22 29.49 -10.34 -6.37
N GLY A 23 28.77 -10.95 -5.43
CA GLY A 23 27.35 -11.16 -5.53
C GLY A 23 26.66 -9.80 -5.56
N ALA A 24 26.28 -9.34 -6.75
CA ALA A 24 25.37 -8.22 -6.88
C ALA A 24 24.09 -8.59 -6.13
N LEU A 25 23.88 -8.00 -4.95
CA LEU A 25 22.59 -8.03 -4.26
C LEU A 25 21.64 -7.22 -5.12
N THR A 26 20.97 -7.86 -6.07
CA THR A 26 19.81 -7.29 -6.73
C THR A 26 18.73 -7.17 -5.65
N MET A 27 18.61 -6.01 -5.04
CA MET A 27 17.41 -5.61 -4.32
C MET A 27 16.29 -5.68 -5.32
N ALA A 28 15.56 -6.79 -5.34
CA ALA A 28 14.29 -6.86 -6.01
C ALA A 28 13.44 -5.75 -5.39
N GLN A 29 13.26 -4.67 -6.13
CA GLN A 29 12.22 -3.70 -5.84
C GLN A 29 10.91 -4.45 -6.07
N ASN A 30 10.40 -5.02 -4.99
CA ASN A 30 9.07 -5.58 -4.98
C ASN A 30 8.10 -4.40 -5.06
N SER A 31 7.84 -3.91 -6.27
CA SER A 31 6.70 -3.07 -6.59
C SER A 31 5.46 -3.99 -6.52
N GLY A 32 5.25 -4.53 -5.32
CA GLY A 32 4.08 -5.31 -5.02
C GLY A 32 2.87 -4.42 -5.19
N SER A 33 2.05 -4.73 -6.18
CA SER A 33 0.63 -4.41 -6.16
C SER A 33 0.01 -5.17 -4.98
N GLY A 34 0.46 -4.83 -3.77
CA GLY A 34 -0.05 -5.40 -2.55
C GLY A 34 -1.49 -4.94 -2.38
N GLU A 35 -2.34 -5.86 -1.97
CA GLU A 35 -3.74 -5.58 -1.68
C GLU A 35 -3.84 -4.58 -0.53
N VAL A 36 -4.58 -3.49 -0.73
CA VAL A 36 -4.93 -2.56 0.33
C VAL A 36 -5.86 -3.29 1.30
N LYS A 37 -5.46 -3.38 2.56
CA LYS A 37 -6.24 -4.08 3.58
C LYS A 37 -7.33 -3.15 4.14
N SER A 38 -8.59 -3.54 3.97
CA SER A 38 -9.74 -2.83 4.56
C SER A 38 -10.43 -3.72 5.59
N ILE A 39 -10.70 -3.15 6.76
CA ILE A 39 -11.45 -3.80 7.84
C ILE A 39 -12.68 -2.96 8.16
N GLN A 40 -13.87 -3.53 7.97
CA GLN A 40 -15.11 -2.90 8.40
C GLN A 40 -15.22 -2.93 9.93
N LEU A 41 -15.25 -1.77 10.54
CA LEU A 41 -15.42 -1.63 11.99
C LEU A 41 -16.87 -1.71 12.42
N SER A 42 -17.75 -1.08 11.65
CA SER A 42 -19.16 -0.93 11.99
C SER A 42 -19.98 -0.66 10.75
N GLN A 43 -21.27 -0.99 10.84
CA GLN A 43 -22.28 -0.59 9.88
C GLN A 43 -23.55 -0.25 10.65
N ARG A 44 -24.13 0.93 10.41
CA ARG A 44 -25.32 1.40 11.11
C ARG A 44 -26.35 1.97 10.15
N GLU A 45 -27.60 1.65 10.38
CA GLU A 45 -28.70 2.37 9.77
C GLU A 45 -28.79 3.75 10.38
N ILE A 46 -29.04 4.75 9.54
CA ILE A 46 -29.25 6.13 9.95
C ILE A 46 -30.67 6.55 9.63
N ILE A 47 -31.18 7.51 10.41
CA ILE A 47 -32.57 7.98 10.27
C ILE A 47 -32.73 8.82 9.00
N GLU A 48 -31.66 9.52 8.64
CA GLU A 48 -31.62 10.40 7.47
C GLU A 48 -31.74 9.60 6.19
N LYS A 49 -32.38 10.21 5.21
CA LYS A 49 -32.49 9.66 3.86
C LYS A 49 -31.33 10.14 3.00
N LEU A 50 -30.76 9.24 2.21
CA LEU A 50 -29.81 9.58 1.15
C LEU A 50 -30.55 9.48 -0.18
N ASP A 51 -30.69 10.60 -0.87
CA ASP A 51 -31.48 10.71 -2.12
C ASP A 51 -32.88 10.09 -1.99
N GLY A 52 -33.57 10.36 -0.86
CA GLY A 52 -34.91 9.85 -0.56
C GLY A 52 -34.98 8.37 -0.17
N LYS A 53 -33.87 7.65 -0.15
CA LYS A 53 -33.78 6.23 0.25
C LYS A 53 -33.31 6.08 1.68
N ASP A 54 -33.71 5.01 2.32
CA ASP A 54 -33.15 4.60 3.61
C ASP A 54 -31.65 4.44 3.49
N ALA A 55 -30.92 5.00 4.43
CA ALA A 55 -29.47 5.08 4.35
C ALA A 55 -28.77 4.27 5.44
N ARG A 56 -27.51 4.02 5.19
CA ARG A 56 -26.60 3.28 6.05
C ARG A 56 -25.23 3.95 6.02
N ALA A 57 -24.56 3.96 7.17
CA ALA A 57 -23.16 4.37 7.27
C ALA A 57 -22.31 3.15 7.55
N THR A 58 -21.20 3.02 6.83
CA THR A 58 -20.21 1.96 7.01
C THR A 58 -18.87 2.58 7.35
N TRP A 59 -18.26 2.14 8.46
CA TRP A 59 -16.94 2.58 8.93
C TRP A 59 -15.90 1.53 8.63
N ASN A 60 -14.85 1.92 7.91
CA ASN A 60 -13.72 1.06 7.59
C ASN A 60 -12.41 1.67 8.07
N VAL A 61 -11.51 0.83 8.59
CA VAL A 61 -10.09 1.17 8.67
C VAL A 61 -9.40 0.57 7.47
N VAL A 62 -8.74 1.42 6.69
CA VAL A 62 -7.93 1.05 5.54
C VAL A 62 -6.48 1.19 5.92
N THR A 63 -5.69 0.15 5.69
CA THR A 63 -4.24 0.14 5.91
C THR A 63 -3.54 -0.04 4.56
N ILE A 64 -2.65 0.89 4.23
CA ILE A 64 -1.87 0.90 3.01
C ILE A 64 -0.40 0.75 3.40
N ALA A 65 0.22 -0.37 3.01
CA ALA A 65 1.61 -0.63 3.32
C ALA A 65 2.55 0.38 2.62
N PRO A 66 3.82 0.51 3.05
CA PRO A 66 4.78 1.42 2.45
C PRO A 66 4.89 1.24 0.93
N GLY A 67 4.76 2.35 0.19
CA GLY A 67 4.82 2.39 -1.27
C GLY A 67 3.66 1.71 -2.00
N GLN A 68 2.65 1.25 -1.27
CA GLN A 68 1.50 0.57 -1.82
C GLN A 68 0.46 1.55 -2.37
N LYS A 69 -0.28 1.11 -3.37
CA LYS A 69 -1.42 1.84 -3.95
C LYS A 69 -2.61 0.92 -4.18
N ASP A 70 -3.81 1.46 -4.08
CA ASP A 70 -5.03 0.77 -4.51
C ASP A 70 -5.31 1.04 -5.99
N SER A 71 -6.07 0.17 -6.61
CA SER A 71 -6.59 0.38 -7.97
C SER A 71 -7.68 1.45 -7.97
N ALA A 72 -7.83 2.14 -9.10
CA ALA A 72 -8.89 3.11 -9.27
C ALA A 72 -10.27 2.47 -9.02
N HIS A 73 -11.12 3.17 -8.29
CA HIS A 73 -12.44 2.67 -7.91
C HIS A 73 -13.42 3.83 -7.68
N ARG A 74 -14.71 3.50 -7.49
CA ARG A 74 -15.78 4.43 -7.11
C ARG A 74 -16.48 3.92 -5.87
N HIS A 75 -17.00 4.85 -5.08
CA HIS A 75 -17.96 4.54 -4.03
C HIS A 75 -19.38 4.88 -4.47
N THR A 76 -20.34 4.06 -4.07
CA THR A 76 -21.76 4.24 -4.41
C THR A 76 -22.45 5.33 -3.59
N GLY A 77 -21.72 5.92 -2.66
CA GLY A 77 -22.14 7.06 -1.86
C GLY A 77 -20.95 7.91 -1.45
N PRO A 78 -21.17 9.06 -0.81
CA PRO A 78 -20.09 9.94 -0.37
C PRO A 78 -19.24 9.29 0.71
N VAL A 79 -17.93 9.59 0.69
CA VAL A 79 -16.96 9.14 1.71
C VAL A 79 -16.42 10.33 2.48
N PHE A 80 -16.41 10.20 3.80
CA PHE A 80 -15.74 11.11 4.71
C PHE A 80 -14.53 10.38 5.28
N GLY A 81 -13.34 10.85 4.94
CA GLY A 81 -12.08 10.24 5.32
C GLY A 81 -11.33 11.04 6.38
N TYR A 82 -10.57 10.32 7.22
CA TYR A 82 -9.67 10.88 8.21
C TYR A 82 -8.37 10.08 8.22
N VAL A 83 -7.23 10.75 8.11
CA VAL A 83 -5.92 10.10 8.19
C VAL A 83 -5.56 9.85 9.64
N LEU A 84 -5.51 8.57 10.03
CA LEU A 84 -5.15 8.13 11.38
C LEU A 84 -3.64 8.12 11.59
N GLU A 85 -2.87 7.76 10.54
CA GLU A 85 -1.43 7.55 10.61
C GLU A 85 -0.80 7.72 9.21
N GLY A 86 0.41 8.29 9.17
CA GLY A 86 1.21 8.43 7.95
C GLY A 86 0.76 9.58 7.04
N GLU A 87 1.07 9.43 5.77
CA GLU A 87 0.70 10.35 4.69
C GLU A 87 -0.11 9.59 3.64
N TYR A 88 -1.06 10.28 3.03
CA TYR A 88 -1.97 9.72 2.05
C TYR A 88 -2.06 10.60 0.82
N GLU A 89 -1.65 10.08 -0.34
CA GLU A 89 -1.89 10.72 -1.62
C GLU A 89 -3.22 10.27 -2.21
N HIS A 90 -3.99 11.28 -2.61
CA HIS A 90 -5.38 11.15 -3.03
C HIS A 90 -5.66 12.04 -4.24
N ALA A 91 -6.39 11.51 -5.21
CA ALA A 91 -6.93 12.32 -6.30
C ALA A 91 -8.26 11.72 -6.81
N MET A 92 -9.23 12.59 -6.96
CA MET A 92 -10.52 12.26 -7.57
C MET A 92 -10.55 12.68 -9.02
N ASN A 93 -11.16 11.89 -9.90
CA ASN A 93 -11.28 12.19 -11.33
C ASN A 93 -9.96 12.72 -11.93
N ASP A 94 -9.99 13.89 -12.57
CA ASP A 94 -8.84 14.54 -13.18
C ASP A 94 -8.18 15.59 -12.27
N GLU A 95 -8.57 15.63 -10.98
CA GLU A 95 -7.99 16.57 -10.02
C GLU A 95 -6.51 16.28 -9.77
N PRO A 96 -5.72 17.31 -9.42
CA PRO A 96 -4.33 17.11 -9.03
C PRO A 96 -4.23 16.25 -7.77
N ILE A 97 -3.12 15.51 -7.66
CA ILE A 97 -2.84 14.73 -6.45
C ILE A 97 -2.65 15.68 -5.27
N LYS A 98 -3.34 15.38 -4.17
CA LYS A 98 -3.22 16.07 -2.90
C LYS A 98 -2.72 15.09 -1.85
N THR A 99 -1.76 15.53 -1.04
CA THR A 99 -1.25 14.76 0.11
C THR A 99 -1.93 15.21 1.38
N TYR A 100 -2.48 14.25 2.11
CA TYR A 100 -3.06 14.43 3.44
C TYR A 100 -2.16 13.79 4.49
N LYS A 101 -2.04 14.43 5.64
CA LYS A 101 -1.26 13.95 6.78
C LYS A 101 -2.16 13.48 7.91
N ALA A 102 -1.59 12.74 8.85
CA ALA A 102 -2.32 12.33 10.07
C ALA A 102 -3.00 13.54 10.73
N GLY A 103 -4.28 13.40 11.07
CA GLY A 103 -5.14 14.44 11.60
C GLY A 103 -5.95 15.21 10.56
N GLU A 104 -5.68 15.05 9.27
CA GLU A 104 -6.41 15.71 8.19
C GLU A 104 -7.59 14.88 7.67
N THR A 105 -8.58 15.56 7.12
CA THR A 105 -9.78 14.96 6.53
C THR A 105 -9.83 15.14 5.03
N PHE A 106 -10.48 14.21 4.34
CA PHE A 106 -10.77 14.29 2.91
C PHE A 106 -12.22 13.90 2.63
N TYR A 107 -12.69 14.27 1.46
CA TYR A 107 -14.05 13.98 1.01
C TYR A 107 -14.03 13.42 -0.42
N GLU A 108 -14.87 12.41 -0.65
CA GLU A 108 -15.05 11.79 -1.96
C GLU A 108 -16.54 11.89 -2.34
N PRO A 109 -16.88 12.62 -3.41
CA PRO A 109 -18.24 12.68 -3.90
C PRO A 109 -18.73 11.31 -4.39
N SER A 110 -20.02 11.04 -4.19
CA SER A 110 -20.66 9.81 -4.67
C SER A 110 -20.42 9.58 -6.16
N GLY A 111 -20.01 8.38 -6.53
CA GLY A 111 -19.82 7.97 -7.93
C GLY A 111 -18.59 8.55 -8.63
N SER A 112 -17.85 9.45 -8.00
CA SER A 112 -16.59 9.97 -8.56
C SER A 112 -15.50 8.90 -8.57
N VAL A 113 -14.58 8.96 -9.55
CA VAL A 113 -13.45 8.02 -9.63
C VAL A 113 -12.39 8.43 -8.63
N HIS A 114 -12.14 7.58 -7.65
CA HIS A 114 -10.96 7.67 -6.81
C HIS A 114 -9.77 7.12 -7.59
N ARG A 115 -9.07 8.01 -8.30
CA ARG A 115 -8.02 7.65 -9.25
C ARG A 115 -6.70 7.33 -8.57
N VAL A 116 -6.37 8.08 -7.51
CA VAL A 116 -5.14 7.90 -6.73
C VAL A 116 -5.49 7.66 -5.28
N ALA A 117 -5.10 6.52 -4.76
CA ALA A 117 -5.23 6.08 -3.38
C ALA A 117 -3.93 5.38 -2.98
N GLN A 118 -2.94 6.12 -2.48
CA GLN A 118 -1.63 5.53 -2.25
C GLN A 118 -0.91 6.08 -1.02
N ASN A 119 0.02 5.26 -0.52
CA ASN A 119 0.96 5.65 0.51
C ASN A 119 2.28 6.07 -0.16
N PRO A 120 2.67 7.37 -0.11
CA PRO A 120 3.91 7.83 -0.70
C PRO A 120 5.16 7.42 0.08
N SER A 121 5.02 7.04 1.34
CA SER A 121 6.15 6.64 2.19
C SER A 121 6.69 5.27 1.79
N GLY A 122 7.98 5.15 1.59
CA GLY A 122 8.65 3.86 1.42
C GLY A 122 8.98 3.12 2.73
N LYS A 123 8.61 3.70 3.90
CA LYS A 123 9.05 3.19 5.21
C LYS A 123 7.90 2.93 6.20
N THR A 124 6.92 3.81 6.24
CA THR A 124 5.82 3.78 7.20
C THR A 124 4.50 3.47 6.50
N GLN A 125 3.61 2.78 7.19
CA GLN A 125 2.25 2.54 6.70
C GLN A 125 1.41 3.82 6.76
N THR A 126 0.35 3.85 5.96
CA THR A 126 -0.74 4.80 6.07
C THR A 126 -1.96 4.09 6.62
N ARG A 127 -2.68 4.73 7.55
CA ARG A 127 -3.97 4.23 8.04
C ARG A 127 -5.03 5.32 7.93
N LEU A 128 -6.18 4.92 7.44
CA LEU A 128 -7.31 5.82 7.21
C LEU A 128 -8.54 5.29 7.93
N LEU A 129 -9.37 6.19 8.44
CA LEU A 129 -10.77 5.91 8.74
C LEU A 129 -11.59 6.42 7.57
N ALA A 130 -12.39 5.57 6.94
CA ALA A 130 -13.30 5.92 5.88
C ALA A 130 -14.74 5.63 6.32
N VAL A 131 -15.59 6.66 6.30
CA VAL A 131 -17.02 6.54 6.57
C VAL A 131 -17.78 6.73 5.27
N ILE A 132 -18.45 5.68 4.83
CA ILE A 132 -19.18 5.67 3.55
C ILE A 132 -20.68 5.71 3.87
N LEU A 133 -21.39 6.71 3.36
CA LEU A 133 -22.83 6.76 3.40
C LEU A 133 -23.40 6.17 2.11
N HIS A 134 -24.34 5.24 2.21
CA HIS A 134 -24.92 4.59 1.03
C HIS A 134 -26.36 4.16 1.28
N ALA A 135 -27.10 3.87 0.22
CA ALA A 135 -28.45 3.34 0.36
C ALA A 135 -28.41 1.99 1.10
N ARG A 136 -29.40 1.70 1.92
CA ARG A 136 -29.49 0.48 2.73
C ARG A 136 -29.40 -0.80 1.92
N ASP A 137 -29.97 -0.81 0.72
CA ASP A 137 -30.03 -1.95 -0.18
C ASP A 137 -28.81 -2.10 -1.11
N THR A 138 -27.82 -1.22 -0.96
CA THR A 138 -26.58 -1.27 -1.75
C THR A 138 -25.86 -2.62 -1.55
N LYS A 139 -25.63 -3.33 -2.66
CA LYS A 139 -24.97 -4.63 -2.66
C LYS A 139 -23.44 -4.51 -2.65
N GLN A 140 -22.92 -3.49 -3.33
CA GLN A 140 -21.48 -3.27 -3.47
C GLN A 140 -21.19 -1.78 -3.25
N VAL A 141 -20.53 -1.48 -2.15
CA VAL A 141 -20.24 -0.10 -1.73
C VAL A 141 -19.05 0.49 -2.49
N THR A 142 -18.09 -0.35 -2.86
CA THR A 142 -16.90 0.01 -3.65
C THR A 142 -16.89 -0.77 -4.95
N VAL A 143 -16.80 -0.08 -6.08
CA VAL A 143 -16.75 -0.65 -7.43
C VAL A 143 -15.42 -0.32 -8.07
N ARG A 144 -14.60 -1.33 -8.36
CA ARG A 144 -13.30 -1.13 -9.02
C ARG A 144 -13.49 -0.74 -10.49
N GLU A 145 -12.70 0.23 -10.94
CA GLU A 145 -12.64 0.57 -12.36
C GLU A 145 -11.97 -0.57 -13.13
N LYS A 146 -12.57 -0.96 -14.25
CA LYS A 146 -11.90 -1.86 -15.18
C LYS A 146 -10.73 -1.11 -15.79
N GLY A 147 -9.51 -1.63 -15.62
CA GLY A 147 -8.34 -1.08 -16.31
C GLY A 147 -8.64 -1.00 -17.82
N LYS A 148 -8.30 0.13 -18.45
CA LYS A 148 -8.21 0.16 -19.91
C LYS A 148 -7.00 -0.72 -20.25
N GLU A 149 -7.25 -1.87 -20.85
CA GLU A 149 -6.22 -2.68 -21.49
C GLU A 149 -5.55 -1.88 -22.59
#